data_9e5c7d65f9f206b962b1b8492a697988
#
_entry.id   9e5c7d65f9f206b962b1b8492a697988
#
_cell.length_a   1.000
_cell.length_b   1.000
_cell.length_c   1.000
_cell.angle_alpha   90.00
_cell.angle_beta   90.00
_cell.angle_gamma   90.00
#
_symmetry.space_group_name_H-M   'P 1'
#
loop_
_entity.id
_entity.type
_entity.pdbx_description
1 polymer ?
#
loop_
_entity_poly.entity_id
_entity_poly.type
_entity_poly.pdbx_seq_one_letter_code
_entity_poly.pdbx_strand_id
1 'polypeptide(L)'
;MREIYEQTGITATAGIGTNLYLAKIAMDIMAKHSEPDENGFRFASLDEMSYRRSLWNHRPLTDFWRVGRGYAKKLEQCGLYTMGDIARCSVGKENEFYNEELLYKMFGVNAELLIDHAWGWEPCTIAEVKAYQPEHNSVGAGQVLHCPYDAQKAKIVVKEMLDLLTLDLVEKHLVTDQTEAGN
;
A
#
# COMPACT_ATOMS: atom_id res chain seq x y z
N MET A 1 -6.91 15.93 -15.24
CA MET A 1 -8.21 15.30 -15.01
C MET A 1 -9.23 15.73 -16.07
N ARG A 2 -9.43 17.02 -16.31
CA ARG A 2 -10.40 17.53 -17.30
C ARG A 2 -10.16 16.96 -18.70
N GLU A 3 -8.93 16.97 -19.19
CA GLU A 3 -8.56 16.43 -20.50
C GLU A 3 -8.92 14.92 -20.64
N ILE A 4 -8.67 14.14 -19.57
CA ILE A 4 -9.06 12.72 -19.55
C ILE A 4 -10.59 12.58 -19.64
N TYR A 5 -11.30 13.38 -18.86
CA TYR A 5 -12.77 13.36 -18.87
C TYR A 5 -13.35 13.75 -20.24
N GLU A 6 -12.82 14.79 -20.87
CA GLU A 6 -13.25 15.24 -22.21
C GLU A 6 -13.02 14.18 -23.29
N GLN A 7 -11.94 13.39 -23.18
CA GLN A 7 -11.58 12.36 -24.15
C GLN A 7 -12.27 11.01 -23.87
N THR A 8 -12.53 10.68 -22.62
CA THR A 8 -12.93 9.31 -22.23
C THR A 8 -14.25 9.25 -21.45
N GLY A 9 -14.76 10.37 -20.95
CA GLY A 9 -15.92 10.42 -20.05
C GLY A 9 -15.62 9.87 -18.63
N ILE A 10 -14.37 9.55 -18.33
CA ILE A 10 -13.97 8.96 -17.03
C ILE A 10 -13.67 10.07 -16.03
N THR A 11 -14.39 10.07 -14.90
CA THR A 11 -14.09 10.94 -13.76
C THR A 11 -12.90 10.41 -12.97
N ALA A 12 -12.21 11.29 -12.26
CA ALA A 12 -11.05 10.92 -11.47
C ALA A 12 -11.12 11.49 -10.05
N THR A 13 -10.39 10.84 -9.14
CA THR A 13 -10.22 11.27 -7.75
C THR A 13 -8.75 11.58 -7.51
N ALA A 14 -8.44 12.67 -6.81
CA ALA A 14 -7.07 13.06 -6.50
C ALA A 14 -6.89 13.38 -5.02
N GLY A 15 -5.73 12.99 -4.49
CA GLY A 15 -5.25 13.38 -3.18
C GLY A 15 -4.02 14.27 -3.29
N ILE A 16 -3.98 15.30 -2.48
CA ILE A 16 -2.88 16.25 -2.36
C ILE A 16 -2.29 16.12 -0.95
N GLY A 17 -0.98 16.03 -0.83
CA GLY A 17 -0.31 15.90 0.45
C GLY A 17 1.07 16.53 0.45
N THR A 18 1.58 16.85 1.63
CA THR A 18 2.94 17.36 1.85
C THR A 18 4.00 16.30 1.58
N ASN A 19 3.60 15.02 1.58
CA ASN A 19 4.43 13.88 1.20
C ASN A 19 3.59 12.82 0.46
N LEU A 20 4.26 11.78 -0.07
CA LEU A 20 3.62 10.74 -0.87
C LEU A 20 2.56 9.95 -0.09
N TYR A 21 2.85 9.63 1.18
CA TYR A 21 1.90 8.93 2.04
C TYR A 21 0.62 9.74 2.25
N LEU A 22 0.73 11.00 2.64
CA LEU A 22 -0.41 11.87 2.89
C LEU A 22 -1.24 12.13 1.61
N ALA A 23 -0.60 12.29 0.45
CA ALA A 23 -1.29 12.37 -0.83
C ALA A 23 -2.11 11.10 -1.11
N LYS A 24 -1.53 9.92 -0.86
CA LYS A 24 -2.20 8.62 -1.02
C LYS A 24 -3.37 8.46 -0.07
N ILE A 25 -3.20 8.80 1.21
CA ILE A 25 -4.26 8.70 2.23
C ILE A 25 -5.38 9.72 1.97
N ALA A 26 -5.04 10.95 1.57
CA ALA A 26 -6.03 11.95 1.17
C ALA A 26 -6.92 11.43 0.03
N MET A 27 -6.34 10.76 -0.96
CA MET A 27 -7.08 10.16 -2.06
C MET A 27 -7.96 9.00 -1.60
N ASP A 28 -7.40 8.03 -0.87
CA ASP A 28 -8.07 6.77 -0.59
C ASP A 28 -9.14 6.88 0.51
N ILE A 29 -8.91 7.67 1.56
CA ILE A 29 -9.82 7.76 2.70
C ILE A 29 -10.75 8.97 2.59
N MET A 30 -10.27 10.11 2.10
CA MET A 30 -11.06 11.34 2.11
C MET A 30 -11.69 11.64 0.75
N ALA A 31 -10.89 11.76 -0.32
CA ALA A 31 -11.40 12.21 -1.60
C ALA A 31 -12.44 11.25 -2.21
N LYS A 32 -12.28 9.95 -2.04
CA LYS A 32 -13.26 8.96 -2.51
C LYS A 32 -14.64 9.11 -1.88
N HIS A 33 -14.71 9.70 -0.70
CA HIS A 33 -15.95 9.90 0.07
C HIS A 33 -16.40 11.37 0.10
N SER A 34 -15.66 12.28 -0.56
CA SER A 34 -16.06 13.68 -0.67
C SER A 34 -17.10 13.88 -1.77
N GLU A 35 -17.86 14.96 -1.67
CA GLU A 35 -18.76 15.38 -2.75
C GLU A 35 -17.93 15.75 -3.99
N PRO A 36 -18.38 15.34 -5.19
CA PRO A 36 -17.72 15.71 -6.43
C PRO A 36 -17.89 17.20 -6.74
N ASP A 37 -16.96 17.78 -7.45
CA ASP A 37 -17.10 19.11 -8.03
C ASP A 37 -18.09 19.14 -9.22
N GLU A 38 -18.27 20.29 -9.85
CA GLU A 38 -19.17 20.51 -10.99
C GLU A 38 -18.88 19.57 -12.19
N ASN A 39 -17.66 19.03 -12.29
CA ASN A 39 -17.21 18.13 -13.35
C ASN A 39 -17.17 16.67 -12.89
N GLY A 40 -17.66 16.36 -11.69
CA GLY A 40 -17.65 15.00 -11.13
C GLY A 40 -16.30 14.58 -10.54
N PHE A 41 -15.34 15.49 -10.38
CA PHE A 41 -14.04 15.17 -9.78
C PHE A 41 -14.08 15.32 -8.26
N ARG A 42 -13.30 14.48 -7.58
CA ARG A 42 -13.18 14.49 -6.12
C ARG A 42 -11.75 14.81 -5.71
N PHE A 43 -11.61 15.70 -4.75
CA PHE A 43 -10.32 16.14 -4.23
C PHE A 43 -10.31 16.10 -2.72
N ALA A 44 -9.17 15.79 -2.15
CA ALA A 44 -8.88 16.03 -0.75
C ALA A 44 -7.41 16.40 -0.57
N SER A 45 -7.09 17.14 0.48
CA SER A 45 -5.73 17.50 0.83
C SER A 45 -5.44 17.22 2.29
N LEU A 46 -4.20 16.78 2.56
CA LEU A 46 -3.70 16.53 3.92
C LEU A 46 -2.29 17.10 4.06
N ASP A 47 -2.07 17.75 5.17
CA ASP A 47 -0.77 17.94 5.81
C ASP A 47 -0.69 17.07 7.08
N GLU A 48 0.46 17.04 7.74
CA GLU A 48 0.67 16.22 8.94
C GLU A 48 -0.29 16.57 10.07
N MET A 49 -0.63 17.86 10.22
CA MET A 49 -1.51 18.30 11.31
C MET A 49 -2.97 18.00 11.02
N SER A 50 -3.43 18.24 9.80
CA SER A 50 -4.79 17.89 9.38
C SER A 50 -5.01 16.39 9.37
N TYR A 51 -4.02 15.60 8.96
CA TYR A 51 -4.03 14.15 9.07
C TYR A 51 -4.25 13.69 10.52
N ARG A 52 -3.44 14.18 11.47
CA ARG A 52 -3.55 13.83 12.89
C ARG A 52 -4.90 14.23 13.47
N ARG A 53 -5.45 15.39 13.10
CA ARG A 53 -6.74 15.87 13.60
C ARG A 53 -7.92 15.08 13.05
N SER A 54 -7.87 14.67 11.77
CA SER A 54 -9.03 14.06 11.09
C SER A 54 -8.97 12.55 11.04
N LEU A 55 -7.79 11.92 10.95
CA LEU A 55 -7.65 10.50 10.66
C LEU A 55 -6.97 9.67 11.76
N TRP A 56 -6.44 10.28 12.82
CA TRP A 56 -5.83 9.50 13.92
C TRP A 56 -6.81 8.54 14.61
N ASN A 57 -8.10 8.83 14.58
CA ASN A 57 -9.15 7.97 15.15
C ASN A 57 -9.90 7.16 14.08
N HIS A 58 -9.50 7.25 12.82
CA HIS A 58 -10.15 6.52 11.73
C HIS A 58 -9.97 5.01 11.89
N ARG A 59 -11.00 4.25 11.52
CA ARG A 59 -11.04 2.79 11.47
C ARG A 59 -11.76 2.34 10.19
N PRO A 60 -11.39 1.16 9.67
CA PRO A 60 -10.39 0.21 10.17
C PRO A 60 -8.95 0.62 9.79
N LEU A 61 -7.96 0.05 10.48
CA LEU A 61 -6.54 0.26 10.15
C LEU A 61 -6.18 -0.18 8.72
N THR A 62 -6.91 -1.13 8.15
CA THR A 62 -6.69 -1.62 6.78
C THR A 62 -7.00 -0.62 5.67
N ASP A 63 -7.62 0.51 5.99
CA ASP A 63 -7.83 1.60 5.04
C ASP A 63 -6.55 2.39 4.78
N PHE A 64 -5.59 2.28 5.71
CA PHE A 64 -4.31 2.96 5.58
C PHE A 64 -3.35 2.17 4.71
N TRP A 65 -2.70 2.87 3.79
CA TRP A 65 -1.71 2.29 2.91
C TRP A 65 -0.61 1.56 3.71
N ARG A 66 -0.23 0.37 3.25
CA ARG A 66 0.72 -0.57 3.87
C ARG A 66 0.25 -1.24 5.16
N VAL A 67 -0.96 -1.02 5.63
CA VAL A 67 -1.52 -1.77 6.75
C VAL A 67 -2.46 -2.86 6.22
N GLY A 68 -1.93 -4.05 6.00
CA GLY A 68 -2.71 -5.22 5.61
C GLY A 68 -3.43 -5.89 6.79
N ARG A 69 -4.30 -6.86 6.49
CA ARG A 69 -5.07 -7.62 7.50
C ARG A 69 -4.18 -8.26 8.58
N GLY A 70 -2.99 -8.76 8.20
CA GLY A 70 -2.04 -9.36 9.14
C GLY A 70 -1.50 -8.36 10.17
N TYR A 71 -1.17 -7.15 9.71
CA TYR A 71 -0.72 -6.06 10.58
C TYR A 71 -1.86 -5.60 11.50
N ALA A 72 -3.04 -5.31 10.95
CA ALA A 72 -4.20 -4.89 11.71
C ALA A 72 -4.53 -5.91 12.81
N LYS A 73 -4.59 -7.20 12.50
CA LYS A 73 -4.86 -8.26 13.46
C LYS A 73 -3.85 -8.30 14.63
N LYS A 74 -2.55 -8.15 14.34
CA LYS A 74 -1.51 -8.13 15.39
C LYS A 74 -1.64 -6.90 16.29
N LEU A 75 -1.90 -5.73 15.70
CA LEU A 75 -2.11 -4.48 16.43
C LEU A 75 -3.36 -4.55 17.33
N GLU A 76 -4.47 -5.03 16.80
CA GLU A 76 -5.72 -5.20 17.53
C GLU A 76 -5.59 -6.16 18.73
N GLN A 77 -4.79 -7.21 18.60
CA GLN A 77 -4.48 -8.13 19.72
C GLN A 77 -3.73 -7.45 20.87
N CYS A 78 -3.02 -6.36 20.58
CA CYS A 78 -2.36 -5.51 21.57
C CYS A 78 -3.20 -4.29 21.97
N GLY A 79 -4.45 -4.18 21.51
CA GLY A 79 -5.33 -3.04 21.82
C GLY A 79 -5.03 -1.76 21.05
N LEU A 80 -4.26 -1.85 19.96
CA LEU A 80 -3.94 -0.73 19.06
C LEU A 80 -4.87 -0.79 17.84
N TYR A 81 -5.85 0.11 17.78
CA TYR A 81 -6.92 0.07 16.78
C TYR A 81 -6.87 1.20 15.76
N THR A 82 -6.03 2.20 15.98
CA THR A 82 -5.95 3.42 15.18
C THR A 82 -4.51 3.85 14.95
N MET A 83 -4.28 4.68 13.91
CA MET A 83 -2.95 5.27 13.69
C MET A 83 -2.53 6.17 14.87
N GLY A 84 -3.48 6.83 15.51
CA GLY A 84 -3.22 7.59 16.74
C GLY A 84 -2.78 6.72 17.92
N ASP A 85 -3.29 5.47 18.04
CA ASP A 85 -2.81 4.53 19.06
C ASP A 85 -1.36 4.11 18.79
N ILE A 86 -1.01 3.84 17.53
CA ILE A 86 0.34 3.49 17.11
C ILE A 86 1.30 4.66 17.38
N ALA A 87 0.93 5.87 17.00
CA ALA A 87 1.73 7.07 17.23
C ALA A 87 1.96 7.31 18.74
N ARG A 88 0.95 7.15 19.58
CA ARG A 88 1.10 7.27 21.04
C ARG A 88 1.95 6.14 21.61
N CYS A 89 1.81 4.92 21.11
CA CYS A 89 2.64 3.79 21.50
C CYS A 89 4.11 4.08 21.24
N SER A 90 4.47 4.65 20.08
CA SER A 90 5.87 4.90 19.70
C SER A 90 6.63 5.89 20.60
N VAL A 91 5.91 6.71 21.38
CA VAL A 91 6.52 7.68 22.33
C VAL A 91 6.36 7.26 23.79
N GLY A 92 5.91 6.04 24.06
CA GLY A 92 5.81 5.47 25.39
C GLY A 92 7.20 5.28 26.01
N LYS A 93 7.27 5.31 27.33
CA LYS A 93 8.54 5.12 28.05
C LYS A 93 8.97 3.67 27.99
N GLU A 94 10.28 3.41 28.10
CA GLU A 94 10.87 2.07 28.08
C GLU A 94 10.27 1.09 29.10
N ASN A 95 9.82 1.59 30.26
CA ASN A 95 9.20 0.77 31.31
C ASN A 95 7.67 0.61 31.16
N GLU A 96 7.06 1.19 30.15
CA GLU A 96 5.64 1.05 29.85
C GLU A 96 5.41 -0.12 28.88
N PHE A 97 4.23 -0.75 28.94
CA PHE A 97 3.86 -1.82 28.01
C PHE A 97 3.73 -1.31 26.58
N TYR A 98 3.12 -0.13 26.41
CA TYR A 98 2.98 0.53 25.11
C TYR A 98 4.19 1.45 24.89
N ASN A 99 5.15 0.97 24.14
CA ASN A 99 6.35 1.68 23.75
C ASN A 99 6.80 1.26 22.34
N GLU A 100 7.84 1.88 21.84
CA GLU A 100 8.39 1.61 20.52
C GLU A 100 8.88 0.16 20.38
N GLU A 101 9.47 -0.42 21.44
CA GLU A 101 9.97 -1.78 21.45
C GLU A 101 8.87 -2.81 21.18
N LEU A 102 7.64 -2.58 21.67
CA LEU A 102 6.49 -3.42 21.36
C LEU A 102 6.24 -3.48 19.86
N LEU A 103 6.32 -2.36 19.14
CA LEU A 103 6.11 -2.29 17.68
C LEU A 103 7.25 -3.01 16.94
N TYR A 104 8.49 -2.81 17.35
CA TYR A 104 9.64 -3.53 16.78
C TYR A 104 9.58 -5.04 17.02
N LYS A 105 9.12 -5.48 18.18
CA LYS A 105 8.91 -6.90 18.47
C LYS A 105 7.86 -7.55 17.55
N MET A 106 6.84 -6.80 17.17
CA MET A 106 5.77 -7.29 16.27
C MET A 106 6.16 -7.29 14.80
N PHE A 107 6.91 -6.28 14.34
CA PHE A 107 7.10 -6.00 12.92
C PHE A 107 8.56 -5.89 12.47
N GLY A 108 9.52 -5.99 13.40
CA GLY A 108 10.95 -5.79 13.11
C GLY A 108 11.20 -4.40 12.55
N VAL A 109 12.12 -4.26 11.61
CA VAL A 109 12.47 -2.99 10.95
C VAL A 109 11.26 -2.31 10.26
N ASN A 110 10.25 -3.06 9.87
CA ASN A 110 9.03 -2.46 9.30
C ASN A 110 8.21 -1.63 10.30
N ALA A 111 8.54 -1.70 11.61
CA ALA A 111 7.94 -0.81 12.61
C ALA A 111 8.28 0.66 12.36
N GLU A 112 9.48 0.97 11.85
CA GLU A 112 9.90 2.34 11.53
C GLU A 112 8.92 3.00 10.56
N LEU A 113 8.68 2.35 9.43
CA LEU A 113 7.74 2.86 8.42
C LEU A 113 6.31 2.98 8.97
N LEU A 114 5.87 2.02 9.79
CA LEU A 114 4.56 2.06 10.42
C LEU A 114 4.43 3.25 11.39
N ILE A 115 5.47 3.52 12.18
CA ILE A 115 5.54 4.66 13.11
C ILE A 115 5.55 5.97 12.32
N ASP A 116 6.39 6.11 11.31
CA ASP A 116 6.45 7.28 10.44
C ASP A 116 5.09 7.59 9.83
N HIS A 117 4.45 6.60 9.25
CA HIS A 117 3.10 6.73 8.69
C HIS A 117 2.04 7.08 9.76
N ALA A 118 2.17 6.55 10.97
CA ALA A 118 1.26 6.92 12.07
C ALA A 118 1.40 8.40 12.46
N TRP A 119 2.60 8.96 12.32
CA TRP A 119 2.86 10.40 12.50
C TRP A 119 2.55 11.24 11.26
N GLY A 120 2.26 10.63 10.12
CA GLY A 120 2.02 11.29 8.83
C GLY A 120 3.32 11.68 8.11
N TRP A 121 4.41 10.98 8.39
CA TRP A 121 5.71 11.21 7.79
C TRP A 121 6.01 10.15 6.71
N GLU A 122 6.65 10.58 5.61
CA GLU A 122 7.18 9.73 4.56
C GLU A 122 8.41 10.40 3.96
N PRO A 123 9.60 9.86 4.19
CA PRO A 123 10.83 10.45 3.68
C PRO A 123 11.02 10.22 2.17
N CYS A 124 10.42 9.15 1.61
CA CYS A 124 10.60 8.78 0.21
C CYS A 124 9.95 9.79 -0.72
N THR A 125 10.71 10.32 -1.65
CA THR A 125 10.26 11.27 -2.67
C THR A 125 10.03 10.60 -4.02
N ILE A 126 9.24 11.24 -4.90
CA ILE A 126 9.05 10.77 -6.28
C ILE A 126 10.38 10.74 -7.05
N ALA A 127 11.33 11.63 -6.74
CA ALA A 127 12.64 11.63 -7.36
C ALA A 127 13.44 10.36 -6.99
N GLU A 128 13.41 9.97 -5.72
CA GLU A 128 14.05 8.74 -5.24
C GLU A 128 13.39 7.49 -5.82
N VAL A 129 12.05 7.45 -5.89
CA VAL A 129 11.32 6.35 -6.55
C VAL A 129 11.74 6.21 -8.01
N LYS A 130 11.90 7.32 -8.74
CA LYS A 130 12.34 7.29 -10.14
C LYS A 130 13.81 6.94 -10.32
N ALA A 131 14.65 7.28 -9.35
CA ALA A 131 16.07 6.97 -9.36
C ALA A 131 16.39 5.55 -8.88
N TYR A 132 15.44 4.88 -8.24
CA TYR A 132 15.62 3.54 -7.71
C TYR A 132 15.91 2.53 -8.84
N GLN A 133 17.00 1.80 -8.69
CA GLN A 133 17.35 0.67 -9.52
C GLN A 133 17.35 -0.60 -8.66
N PRO A 134 16.49 -1.59 -8.95
CA PRO A 134 16.47 -2.82 -8.17
C PRO A 134 17.78 -3.61 -8.38
N GLU A 135 18.28 -4.17 -7.30
CA GLU A 135 19.47 -5.07 -7.35
C GLU A 135 19.18 -6.34 -8.16
N HIS A 136 17.92 -6.80 -8.10
CA HIS A 136 17.45 -7.96 -8.83
C HIS A 136 16.17 -7.62 -9.58
N ASN A 137 16.08 -8.07 -10.82
CA ASN A 137 14.87 -7.94 -11.63
C ASN A 137 14.14 -9.28 -11.64
N SER A 138 12.81 -9.22 -11.50
CA SER A 138 11.94 -10.38 -11.69
C SER A 138 10.89 -10.10 -12.75
N VAL A 139 10.54 -11.12 -13.52
CA VAL A 139 9.42 -11.08 -14.45
C VAL A 139 8.37 -12.04 -13.91
N GLY A 140 7.13 -11.59 -13.76
CA GLY A 140 6.04 -12.37 -13.19
C GLY A 140 4.80 -12.35 -14.07
N ALA A 141 4.05 -13.46 -14.06
CA ALA A 141 2.70 -13.53 -14.60
C ALA A 141 1.74 -14.02 -13.52
N GLY A 142 0.50 -13.53 -13.56
CA GLY A 142 -0.56 -13.94 -12.64
C GLY A 142 -1.88 -14.07 -13.36
N GLN A 143 -2.68 -15.08 -12.98
CA GLN A 143 -4.02 -15.27 -13.51
C GLN A 143 -5.03 -15.44 -12.39
N VAL A 144 -6.11 -14.68 -12.43
CA VAL A 144 -7.24 -14.83 -11.51
C VAL A 144 -8.17 -15.91 -12.07
N LEU A 145 -8.39 -16.96 -11.29
CA LEU A 145 -9.26 -18.07 -11.67
C LEU A 145 -10.71 -17.77 -11.28
N HIS A 146 -11.68 -18.19 -12.12
CA HIS A 146 -13.11 -18.02 -11.87
C HIS A 146 -13.63 -18.86 -10.69
N CYS A 147 -12.97 -19.97 -10.39
CA CYS A 147 -13.31 -20.87 -9.30
C CYS A 147 -12.04 -21.66 -8.88
N PRO A 148 -12.06 -22.35 -7.73
CA PRO A 148 -10.98 -23.25 -7.37
C PRO A 148 -10.79 -24.35 -8.42
N TYR A 149 -9.55 -24.58 -8.85
CA TYR A 149 -9.19 -25.63 -9.79
C TYR A 149 -8.58 -26.83 -9.05
N ASP A 150 -8.83 -28.03 -9.57
CA ASP A 150 -8.10 -29.21 -9.14
C ASP A 150 -6.62 -29.17 -9.61
N ALA A 151 -5.80 -30.06 -9.06
CA ALA A 151 -4.36 -30.09 -9.34
C ALA A 151 -4.03 -30.27 -10.84
N GLN A 152 -4.88 -30.98 -11.61
CA GLN A 152 -4.64 -31.19 -13.03
C GLN A 152 -4.90 -29.92 -13.84
N LYS A 153 -6.01 -29.23 -13.56
CA LYS A 153 -6.33 -27.95 -14.21
C LYS A 153 -5.33 -26.86 -13.79
N ALA A 154 -4.98 -26.79 -12.50
CA ALA A 154 -3.97 -25.86 -12.02
C ALA A 154 -2.63 -26.07 -12.72
N LYS A 155 -2.20 -27.33 -12.93
CA LYS A 155 -0.97 -27.64 -13.68
C LYS A 155 -1.00 -27.15 -15.12
N ILE A 156 -2.15 -27.17 -15.79
CA ILE A 156 -2.29 -26.64 -17.16
C ILE A 156 -2.10 -25.13 -17.15
N VAL A 157 -2.77 -24.42 -16.24
CA VAL A 157 -2.63 -22.97 -16.11
C VAL A 157 -1.19 -22.56 -15.84
N VAL A 158 -0.50 -23.24 -14.90
CA VAL A 158 0.91 -22.97 -14.60
C VAL A 158 1.79 -23.18 -15.84
N LYS A 159 1.55 -24.21 -16.64
CA LYS A 159 2.29 -24.43 -17.89
C LYS A 159 2.08 -23.31 -18.90
N GLU A 160 0.83 -22.88 -19.12
CA GLU A 160 0.51 -21.75 -20.00
C GLU A 160 1.20 -20.46 -19.53
N MET A 161 1.18 -20.20 -18.20
CA MET A 161 1.85 -19.05 -17.63
C MET A 161 3.38 -19.11 -17.82
N LEU A 162 3.99 -20.29 -17.67
CA LEU A 162 5.42 -20.48 -17.90
C LEU A 162 5.79 -20.29 -19.37
N ASP A 163 4.98 -20.78 -20.30
CA ASP A 163 5.22 -20.58 -21.73
C ASP A 163 5.19 -19.09 -22.08
N LEU A 164 4.21 -18.34 -21.55
CA LEU A 164 4.12 -16.89 -21.75
C LEU A 164 5.31 -16.15 -21.15
N LEU A 165 5.72 -16.51 -19.93
CA LEU A 165 6.92 -15.93 -19.29
C LEU A 165 8.20 -16.23 -20.05
N THR A 166 8.33 -17.44 -20.59
CA THR A 166 9.50 -17.82 -21.39
C THR A 166 9.59 -16.99 -22.67
N LEU A 167 8.45 -16.78 -23.35
CA LEU A 167 8.39 -15.91 -24.53
C LEU A 167 8.74 -14.45 -24.20
N ASP A 168 8.24 -13.93 -23.07
CA ASP A 168 8.56 -12.57 -22.61
C ASP A 168 10.06 -12.41 -22.29
N LEU A 169 10.69 -13.41 -21.66
CA LEU A 169 12.13 -13.42 -21.43
C LEU A 169 12.94 -13.41 -22.75
N VAL A 170 12.52 -14.22 -23.72
CA VAL A 170 13.17 -14.26 -25.06
C VAL A 170 13.02 -12.92 -25.77
N GLU A 171 11.84 -12.33 -25.77
CA GLU A 171 11.58 -11.03 -26.38
C GLU A 171 12.41 -9.91 -25.75
N LYS A 172 12.58 -9.95 -24.43
CA LYS A 172 13.40 -8.99 -23.67
C LYS A 172 14.89 -9.29 -23.66
N HIS A 173 15.32 -10.37 -24.32
CA HIS A 173 16.71 -10.85 -24.30
C HIS A 173 17.27 -11.10 -22.90
N LEU A 174 16.43 -11.64 -22.01
CA LEU A 174 16.78 -11.95 -20.63
C LEU A 174 16.95 -13.46 -20.43
N VAL A 175 17.74 -13.81 -19.42
CA VAL A 175 17.90 -15.17 -18.90
C VAL A 175 17.60 -15.19 -17.41
N THR A 176 17.19 -16.33 -16.90
CA THR A 176 16.96 -16.54 -15.46
C THR A 176 17.59 -17.85 -15.00
N ASP A 177 18.06 -17.87 -13.78
CA ASP A 177 18.53 -19.05 -13.06
C ASP A 177 17.55 -19.52 -11.98
N GLN A 178 16.45 -18.78 -11.78
CA GLN A 178 15.41 -19.09 -10.80
C GLN A 178 14.02 -19.01 -11.40
N THR A 179 13.19 -19.99 -11.07
CA THR A 179 11.75 -19.97 -11.36
C THR A 179 10.99 -20.36 -10.10
N GLU A 180 9.95 -19.58 -9.75
CA GLU A 180 9.10 -19.84 -8.59
C GLU A 180 7.62 -19.80 -9.01
N ALA A 181 6.83 -20.77 -8.52
CA ALA A 181 5.39 -20.78 -8.66
C ALA A 181 4.77 -20.61 -7.26
N GLY A 182 4.06 -19.50 -7.05
CA GLY A 182 3.38 -19.20 -5.80
C GLY A 182 1.85 -19.39 -5.90
N ASN A 183 1.21 -19.58 -4.75
CA ASN A 183 -0.25 -19.63 -4.60
C ASN A 183 -0.84 -18.23 -4.40
#